data_8670c138ed7d1bbfb06ff212cc622093
#
_entry.id   8670c138ed7d1bbfb06ff212cc622093
#
_cell.length_a   1.000
_cell.length_b   1.000
_cell.length_c   1.000
_cell.angle_alpha   90.00
_cell.angle_beta   90.00
_cell.angle_gamma   90.00
#
_symmetry.space_group_name_H-M   'P 1'
#
loop_
_entity.id
_entity.type
_entity.pdbx_description
1 polymer ?
#
loop_
_entity_poly.entity_id
_entity_poly.type
_entity_poly.pdbx_seq_one_letter_code
_entity_poly.pdbx_strand_id
1 'polypeptide(L)'
;MLTRRSILASLAATAALPAMGRAQPVPVPAPASAKAAEKISVDARPVPAFDTRDPSRTRFGSLQYRSGLVLTSSYRDFGGISALRLDDKGERFVALSDKGMWFTGKITYGGAIMTGLVDVEAAPILGADGKPLEARGWYDSEALALEDGIAYVGFERVHQIVKFDFARDGVYARGEPIP
;
A
#
# COMPACT_ATOMS: atom_id res chain seq x y z
N MET A 1 -79.52 -12.66 -61.77
CA MET A 1 -79.03 -13.33 -60.57
C MET A 1 -77.64 -12.80 -60.28
N LEU A 2 -77.52 -11.85 -59.40
CA LEU A 2 -76.23 -11.23 -59.01
C LEU A 2 -76.06 -11.37 -57.51
N THR A 3 -75.06 -12.13 -57.10
CA THR A 3 -74.70 -12.28 -55.72
C THR A 3 -73.68 -11.23 -55.33
N ARG A 4 -74.00 -10.45 -54.32
CA ARG A 4 -73.17 -9.44 -53.70
C ARG A 4 -72.19 -10.14 -52.69
N ARG A 5 -70.92 -10.04 -52.90
CA ARG A 5 -69.90 -10.37 -51.88
C ARG A 5 -69.48 -9.11 -51.14
N SER A 6 -69.86 -9.02 -49.89
CA SER A 6 -69.40 -7.97 -48.98
C SER A 6 -67.94 -8.26 -48.50
N ILE A 7 -67.08 -7.29 -48.74
CA ILE A 7 -65.71 -7.32 -48.25
C ILE A 7 -65.69 -6.53 -46.91
N LEU A 8 -65.45 -7.22 -45.81
CA LEU A 8 -65.16 -6.62 -44.51
C LEU A 8 -63.69 -6.30 -44.47
N ALA A 9 -63.30 -5.03 -44.46
CA ALA A 9 -61.98 -4.57 -44.19
C ALA A 9 -61.78 -4.37 -42.65
N SER A 10 -61.00 -5.23 -42.04
CA SER A 10 -60.62 -5.08 -40.63
C SER A 10 -59.43 -4.13 -40.52
N LEU A 11 -59.67 -2.96 -39.90
CA LEU A 11 -58.55 -2.06 -39.47
C LEU A 11 -57.94 -2.60 -38.20
N ALA A 12 -56.68 -3.11 -38.27
CA ALA A 12 -55.85 -3.41 -37.09
C ALA A 12 -55.15 -2.13 -36.67
N ALA A 13 -55.56 -1.57 -35.53
CA ALA A 13 -54.86 -0.47 -34.89
C ALA A 13 -53.68 -1.05 -34.08
N THR A 14 -52.45 -0.87 -34.55
CA THR A 14 -51.24 -1.18 -33.81
C THR A 14 -50.97 -0.04 -32.83
N ALA A 15 -51.24 -0.26 -31.55
CA ALA A 15 -50.81 0.63 -30.47
C ALA A 15 -49.28 0.48 -30.26
N ALA A 16 -48.52 1.50 -30.66
CA ALA A 16 -47.10 1.58 -30.34
C ALA A 16 -46.93 1.94 -28.84
N LEU A 17 -46.48 1.00 -28.05
CA LEU A 17 -46.05 1.25 -26.67
C LEU A 17 -44.75 2.07 -26.69
N PRO A 18 -44.62 3.15 -25.89
CA PRO A 18 -43.37 3.86 -25.78
C PRO A 18 -42.32 2.93 -25.18
N ALA A 19 -41.16 2.76 -25.86
CA ALA A 19 -40.04 2.06 -25.36
C ALA A 19 -39.56 2.79 -24.09
N MET A 20 -39.70 2.13 -22.92
CA MET A 20 -39.06 2.58 -21.69
C MET A 20 -37.55 2.60 -21.93
N GLY A 21 -37.00 3.80 -22.03
CA GLY A 21 -35.56 4.01 -22.11
C GLY A 21 -34.90 3.34 -20.91
N ARG A 22 -34.07 2.35 -21.18
CA ARG A 22 -33.18 1.79 -20.17
C ARG A 22 -32.28 2.94 -19.70
N ALA A 23 -32.42 3.35 -18.43
CA ALA A 23 -31.48 4.27 -17.82
C ALA A 23 -30.07 3.67 -17.96
N GLN A 24 -29.21 4.36 -18.68
CA GLN A 24 -27.81 3.97 -18.74
C GLN A 24 -27.22 4.13 -17.33
N PRO A 25 -26.47 3.14 -16.82
CA PRO A 25 -25.79 3.31 -15.54
C PRO A 25 -24.87 4.52 -15.65
N VAL A 26 -25.10 5.50 -14.78
CA VAL A 26 -24.20 6.65 -14.64
C VAL A 26 -22.80 6.08 -14.34
N PRO A 27 -21.74 6.43 -15.11
CA PRO A 27 -20.41 5.98 -14.81
C PRO A 27 -20.06 6.47 -13.40
N VAL A 28 -19.87 5.52 -12.46
CA VAL A 28 -19.29 5.83 -11.15
C VAL A 28 -17.89 6.33 -11.46
N PRO A 29 -17.52 7.57 -11.07
CA PRO A 29 -16.16 8.04 -11.28
C PRO A 29 -15.21 7.01 -10.67
N ALA A 30 -14.25 6.54 -11.44
CA ALA A 30 -13.17 5.72 -10.92
C ALA A 30 -12.59 6.44 -9.69
N PRO A 31 -12.37 5.76 -8.56
CA PRO A 31 -11.80 6.39 -7.37
C PRO A 31 -10.53 7.10 -7.81
N ALA A 32 -10.40 8.38 -7.42
CA ALA A 32 -9.21 9.18 -7.70
C ALA A 32 -7.99 8.32 -7.39
N SER A 33 -7.14 8.11 -8.40
CA SER A 33 -6.01 7.19 -8.41
C SER A 33 -5.24 7.32 -7.10
N ALA A 34 -5.29 6.29 -6.25
CA ALA A 34 -4.33 6.18 -5.16
C ALA A 34 -2.95 6.32 -5.79
N LYS A 35 -2.11 7.17 -5.21
CA LYS A 35 -0.73 7.35 -5.70
C LYS A 35 -0.12 5.95 -5.80
N ALA A 36 0.23 5.53 -7.01
CA ALA A 36 0.77 4.19 -7.24
C ALA A 36 2.08 4.02 -6.46
N ALA A 37 2.41 2.78 -6.10
CA ALA A 37 3.73 2.50 -5.56
C ALA A 37 4.80 2.99 -6.54
N GLU A 38 5.82 3.64 -6.02
CA GLU A 38 6.90 4.24 -6.80
C GLU A 38 8.21 3.54 -6.45
N LYS A 39 8.93 3.11 -7.49
CA LYS A 39 10.31 2.62 -7.30
C LYS A 39 11.22 3.78 -6.98
N ILE A 40 11.96 3.67 -5.90
CA ILE A 40 12.86 4.72 -5.45
C ILE A 40 14.30 4.21 -5.36
N SER A 41 15.26 5.11 -5.58
CA SER A 41 16.66 4.83 -5.32
C SER A 41 17.01 5.18 -3.87
N VAL A 42 17.71 4.28 -3.20
CA VAL A 42 18.23 4.49 -1.85
C VAL A 42 19.72 4.27 -1.86
N ASP A 43 20.47 5.31 -1.54
CA ASP A 43 21.91 5.23 -1.35
C ASP A 43 22.21 4.69 0.03
N ALA A 44 23.20 3.80 0.12
CA ALA A 44 23.60 3.16 1.37
C ALA A 44 25.09 3.38 1.62
N ARG A 45 25.41 4.00 2.74
CA ARG A 45 26.79 4.20 3.19
C ARG A 45 27.07 3.34 4.42
N PRO A 46 28.09 2.48 4.39
CA PRO A 46 28.44 1.64 5.54
C PRO A 46 28.76 2.47 6.78
N VAL A 47 28.31 1.99 7.94
CA VAL A 47 28.74 2.46 9.26
C VAL A 47 29.87 1.53 9.71
N PRO A 48 31.14 2.00 9.69
CA PRO A 48 32.29 1.11 9.91
C PRO A 48 32.39 0.63 11.35
N ALA A 49 31.92 1.39 12.32
CA ALA A 49 31.96 1.07 13.74
C ALA A 49 30.73 1.65 14.46
N PHE A 50 30.24 0.93 15.45
CA PHE A 50 29.16 1.41 16.31
C PHE A 50 29.65 2.41 17.34
N ASP A 51 30.86 2.17 17.90
CA ASP A 51 31.55 3.13 18.77
C ASP A 51 32.65 3.86 17.97
N THR A 52 32.41 5.13 17.68
CA THR A 52 33.36 5.96 16.92
C THR A 52 34.63 6.30 17.70
N ARG A 53 34.59 6.20 19.03
CA ARG A 53 35.76 6.45 19.91
C ARG A 53 36.66 5.23 20.04
N ASP A 54 36.06 4.03 19.92
CA ASP A 54 36.78 2.76 19.86
C ASP A 54 36.23 1.91 18.72
N PRO A 55 36.68 2.12 17.47
CA PRO A 55 36.21 1.38 16.31
C PRO A 55 36.49 -0.14 16.36
N SER A 56 37.43 -0.59 17.21
CA SER A 56 37.72 -2.00 17.40
C SER A 56 36.70 -2.72 18.28
N ARG A 57 35.93 -1.96 19.05
CA ARG A 57 34.92 -2.50 19.95
C ARG A 57 33.69 -2.92 19.16
N THR A 58 33.50 -4.22 18.99
CA THR A 58 32.37 -4.82 18.32
C THR A 58 31.35 -5.44 19.28
N ARG A 59 31.70 -5.58 20.59
CA ARG A 59 30.84 -6.20 21.58
C ARG A 59 30.31 -5.19 22.61
N PHE A 60 28.98 -5.18 22.81
CA PHE A 60 28.30 -4.27 23.71
C PHE A 60 27.34 -5.09 24.62
N GLY A 61 27.85 -5.50 25.77
CA GLY A 61 27.17 -6.45 26.64
C GLY A 61 27.03 -7.82 25.95
N SER A 62 25.80 -8.31 25.84
CA SER A 62 25.47 -9.53 25.11
C SER A 62 25.31 -9.33 23.59
N LEU A 63 25.28 -8.09 23.12
CA LEU A 63 25.11 -7.76 21.70
C LEU A 63 26.49 -7.68 21.00
N GLN A 64 26.48 -8.10 19.73
CA GLN A 64 27.64 -7.94 18.86
C GLN A 64 27.25 -7.13 17.63
N TYR A 65 27.93 -6.03 17.39
CA TYR A 65 27.80 -5.24 16.18
C TYR A 65 28.29 -6.06 14.98
N ARG A 66 27.46 -6.12 13.94
CA ARG A 66 27.78 -6.82 12.69
C ARG A 66 28.04 -5.84 11.56
N SER A 67 27.04 -5.01 11.28
CA SER A 67 27.10 -3.99 10.24
C SER A 67 26.00 -2.95 10.46
N GLY A 68 26.13 -1.81 9.82
CA GLY A 68 25.11 -0.78 9.78
C GLY A 68 25.21 -0.01 8.46
N LEU A 69 24.11 0.60 8.05
CA LEU A 69 24.02 1.46 6.88
C LEU A 69 23.40 2.79 7.26
N VAL A 70 23.96 3.88 6.76
CA VAL A 70 23.24 5.15 6.66
C VAL A 70 22.56 5.17 5.31
N LEU A 71 21.26 5.32 5.32
CA LEU A 71 20.41 5.31 4.11
C LEU A 71 19.97 6.74 3.77
N THR A 72 20.09 7.10 2.49
CA THR A 72 19.61 8.37 1.97
C THR A 72 18.89 8.17 0.65
N SER A 73 17.95 9.05 0.32
CA SER A 73 17.23 9.02 -0.94
C SER A 73 16.85 10.43 -1.37
N SER A 74 16.78 10.66 -2.67
CA SER A 74 16.18 11.87 -3.24
C SER A 74 14.64 11.86 -3.19
N TYR A 75 14.03 10.73 -2.84
CA TYR A 75 12.58 10.63 -2.67
C TYR A 75 12.18 11.44 -1.44
N ARG A 76 11.31 12.43 -1.64
CA ARG A 76 10.96 13.45 -0.64
C ARG A 76 10.45 12.87 0.69
N ASP A 77 9.66 11.80 0.60
CA ASP A 77 9.00 11.20 1.75
C ASP A 77 9.83 10.07 2.41
N PHE A 78 11.06 9.83 1.91
CA PHE A 78 11.98 8.86 2.52
C PHE A 78 12.56 9.38 3.83
N GLY A 79 12.52 8.53 4.85
CA GLY A 79 13.01 8.84 6.20
C GLY A 79 11.89 8.77 7.23
N GLY A 80 12.22 9.06 8.51
CA GLY A 80 11.28 8.89 9.61
C GLY A 80 10.81 7.43 9.75
N ILE A 81 11.72 6.46 9.50
CA ILE A 81 11.39 5.05 9.62
C ILE A 81 11.13 4.73 11.09
N SER A 82 9.90 4.36 11.39
CA SER A 82 9.38 4.11 12.74
C SER A 82 9.21 2.62 13.04
N ALA A 83 9.00 1.80 12.01
CA ALA A 83 8.89 0.36 12.20
C ALA A 83 9.51 -0.41 11.03
N LEU A 84 10.03 -1.60 11.33
CA LEU A 84 10.68 -2.51 10.38
C LEU A 84 10.33 -3.96 10.69
N ARG A 85 10.03 -4.73 9.66
CA ARG A 85 9.94 -6.20 9.69
C ARG A 85 10.78 -6.79 8.57
N LEU A 86 11.43 -7.89 8.88
CA LEU A 86 12.19 -8.69 7.92
C LEU A 86 11.49 -10.03 7.73
N ASP A 87 11.70 -10.63 6.56
CA ASP A 87 11.36 -12.03 6.35
C ASP A 87 12.30 -12.95 7.15
N ASP A 88 11.99 -14.26 7.20
CA ASP A 88 12.75 -15.26 7.96
C ASP A 88 14.21 -15.38 7.51
N LYS A 89 14.53 -14.96 6.28
CA LYS A 89 15.88 -14.96 5.75
C LYS A 89 16.64 -13.66 6.03
N GLY A 90 15.93 -12.62 6.49
CA GLY A 90 16.49 -11.29 6.67
C GLY A 90 16.81 -10.58 5.36
N GLU A 91 16.24 -11.02 4.24
CA GLU A 91 16.53 -10.49 2.91
C GLU A 91 15.50 -9.45 2.46
N ARG A 92 14.22 -9.67 2.76
CA ARG A 92 13.14 -8.76 2.40
C ARG A 92 12.70 -7.96 3.60
N PHE A 93 12.35 -6.72 3.35
CA PHE A 93 11.83 -5.87 4.43
C PHE A 93 10.50 -5.21 4.06
N VAL A 94 9.72 -4.95 5.10
CA VAL A 94 8.59 -4.03 5.10
C VAL A 94 8.86 -3.04 6.21
N ALA A 95 8.78 -1.76 5.89
CA ALA A 95 8.98 -0.68 6.84
C ALA A 95 7.86 0.34 6.74
N LEU A 96 7.64 1.07 7.84
CA LEU A 96 6.76 2.22 7.91
C LEU A 96 7.56 3.48 8.19
N SER A 97 7.02 4.62 7.81
CA SER A 97 7.48 5.90 8.33
C SER A 97 6.37 6.62 9.11
N ASP A 98 6.78 7.52 9.99
CA ASP A 98 5.94 8.47 10.72
C ASP A 98 5.05 9.33 9.79
N LYS A 99 5.43 9.45 8.51
CA LYS A 99 4.67 10.16 7.47
C LYS A 99 3.53 9.34 6.86
N GLY A 100 3.27 8.12 7.35
CA GLY A 100 2.23 7.26 6.80
C GLY A 100 2.58 6.62 5.46
N MET A 101 3.84 6.21 5.29
CA MET A 101 4.34 5.54 4.08
C MET A 101 4.75 4.11 4.37
N TRP A 102 4.46 3.23 3.41
CA TRP A 102 5.10 1.93 3.27
C TRP A 102 6.40 2.06 2.52
N PHE A 103 7.42 1.32 2.96
CA PHE A 103 8.63 1.03 2.20
C PHE A 103 8.85 -0.47 2.19
N THR A 104 9.07 -1.03 1.01
CA THR A 104 9.43 -2.45 0.83
C THR A 104 10.67 -2.55 -0.02
N GLY A 105 11.37 -3.67 0.07
CA GLY A 105 12.57 -3.89 -0.73
C GLY A 105 13.38 -5.08 -0.25
N LYS A 106 14.62 -5.14 -0.70
CA LYS A 106 15.56 -6.19 -0.32
C LYS A 106 16.83 -5.59 0.22
N ILE A 107 17.40 -6.24 1.23
CA ILE A 107 18.73 -5.95 1.76
C ILE A 107 19.73 -6.78 0.97
N THR A 108 20.80 -6.17 0.52
CA THR A 108 21.92 -6.85 -0.10
C THR A 108 23.03 -7.10 0.92
N TYR A 109 23.73 -8.22 0.76
CA TYR A 109 24.77 -8.67 1.69
C TYR A 109 26.04 -9.05 0.94
N GLY A 110 27.20 -8.73 1.53
CA GLY A 110 28.50 -9.31 1.21
C GLY A 110 28.92 -10.24 2.37
N GLY A 111 28.62 -11.53 2.25
CA GLY A 111 28.71 -12.45 3.39
C GLY A 111 27.68 -12.11 4.46
N ALA A 112 28.12 -11.80 5.69
CA ALA A 112 27.23 -11.41 6.80
C ALA A 112 27.07 -9.89 6.97
N ILE A 113 27.63 -9.09 6.06
CA ILE A 113 27.67 -7.64 6.15
C ILE A 113 26.63 -7.04 5.18
N MET A 114 25.75 -6.18 5.67
CA MET A 114 24.82 -5.43 4.81
C MET A 114 25.59 -4.48 3.90
N THR A 115 25.26 -4.46 2.62
CA THR A 115 25.93 -3.64 1.60
C THR A 115 25.02 -2.60 0.97
N GLY A 116 23.70 -2.77 1.04
CA GLY A 116 22.76 -1.83 0.44
C GLY A 116 21.32 -2.30 0.46
N LEU A 117 20.47 -1.55 -0.22
CA LEU A 117 19.08 -1.89 -0.52
C LEU A 117 18.86 -1.91 -2.01
N VAL A 118 18.02 -2.82 -2.49
CA VAL A 118 17.60 -2.90 -3.91
C VAL A 118 16.09 -3.13 -4.00
N ASP A 119 15.54 -2.87 -5.18
CA ASP A 119 14.10 -3.03 -5.46
C ASP A 119 13.21 -2.29 -4.44
N VAL A 120 13.64 -1.09 -4.02
CA VAL A 120 12.90 -0.33 -3.01
C VAL A 120 11.68 0.33 -3.64
N GLU A 121 10.53 0.09 -3.04
CA GLU A 121 9.26 0.72 -3.41
C GLU A 121 8.71 1.52 -2.23
N ALA A 122 8.12 2.67 -2.54
CA ALA A 122 7.43 3.54 -1.60
C ALA A 122 5.97 3.68 -2.00
N ALA A 123 5.05 3.60 -1.04
CA ALA A 123 3.62 3.81 -1.26
C ALA A 123 2.96 4.45 -0.04
N PRO A 124 1.93 5.28 -0.20
CA PRO A 124 1.16 5.77 0.94
C PRO A 124 0.36 4.64 1.58
N ILE A 125 0.17 4.71 2.90
CA ILE A 125 -0.75 3.83 3.61
C ILE A 125 -2.18 4.24 3.27
N LEU A 126 -3.01 3.28 2.80
CA LEU A 126 -4.35 3.55 2.30
C LEU A 126 -5.42 3.18 3.33
N GLY A 127 -6.43 4.03 3.44
CA GLY A 127 -7.65 3.71 4.18
C GLY A 127 -8.59 2.77 3.39
N ALA A 128 -9.69 2.35 4.00
CA ALA A 128 -10.69 1.47 3.40
C ALA A 128 -11.26 2.02 2.09
N ASP A 129 -11.32 3.34 1.93
CA ASP A 129 -11.76 4.03 0.70
C ASP A 129 -10.67 4.12 -0.39
N GLY A 130 -9.47 3.58 -0.11
CA GLY A 130 -8.34 3.61 -1.02
C GLY A 130 -7.62 4.96 -1.12
N LYS A 131 -7.92 5.90 -0.23
CA LYS A 131 -7.21 7.19 -0.14
C LYS A 131 -6.10 7.12 0.90
N PRO A 132 -5.00 7.88 0.72
CA PRO A 132 -3.95 7.96 1.73
C PRO A 132 -4.51 8.36 3.10
N LEU A 133 -4.14 7.63 4.14
CA LEU A 133 -4.55 7.92 5.52
C LEU A 133 -4.00 9.25 6.01
N GLU A 134 -2.79 9.63 5.55
CA GLU A 134 -2.18 10.93 5.83
C GLU A 134 -3.10 12.09 5.45
N ALA A 135 -3.79 12.02 4.31
CA ALA A 135 -4.73 13.05 3.86
C ALA A 135 -5.93 13.28 4.81
N ARG A 136 -6.17 12.33 5.74
CA ARG A 136 -7.18 12.43 6.81
C ARG A 136 -6.59 12.83 8.16
N GLY A 137 -5.29 13.16 8.20
CA GLY A 137 -4.57 13.41 9.42
C GLY A 137 -4.17 12.14 10.19
N TRP A 138 -4.28 10.95 9.57
CA TRP A 138 -3.82 9.69 10.12
C TRP A 138 -2.40 9.41 9.60
N TYR A 139 -1.45 10.01 10.22
CA TYR A 139 0.00 9.80 10.10
C TYR A 139 0.54 9.49 11.50
N ASP A 140 1.85 9.48 11.68
CA ASP A 140 2.47 9.08 12.94
C ASP A 140 2.24 7.57 13.19
N SER A 141 2.55 6.79 12.14
CA SER A 141 2.52 5.34 12.25
C SER A 141 3.80 4.86 12.92
N GLU A 142 3.70 4.24 14.13
CA GLU A 142 4.83 3.96 15.01
C GLU A 142 5.04 2.48 15.29
N ALA A 143 4.07 1.64 14.97
CA ALA A 143 4.16 0.21 15.25
C ALA A 143 3.73 -0.62 14.05
N LEU A 144 4.44 -1.73 13.82
CA LEU A 144 4.13 -2.71 12.78
C LEU A 144 4.26 -4.12 13.35
N ALA A 145 3.21 -4.92 13.23
CA ALA A 145 3.26 -6.37 13.37
C ALA A 145 2.83 -7.01 12.05
N LEU A 146 3.46 -8.12 11.70
CA LEU A 146 3.07 -8.98 10.58
C LEU A 146 2.81 -10.36 11.14
N GLU A 147 1.59 -10.88 10.93
CA GLU A 147 1.18 -12.21 11.37
C GLU A 147 0.21 -12.79 10.34
N ASP A 148 0.48 -13.99 9.87
CA ASP A 148 -0.34 -14.71 8.88
C ASP A 148 -0.71 -13.88 7.64
N GLY A 149 0.21 -13.04 7.20
CA GLY A 149 0.01 -12.19 6.03
C GLY A 149 -0.79 -10.91 6.27
N ILE A 150 -1.25 -10.68 7.49
CA ILE A 150 -1.92 -9.46 7.92
C ILE A 150 -0.90 -8.52 8.56
N ALA A 151 -0.87 -7.28 8.11
CA ALA A 151 -0.12 -6.21 8.75
C ALA A 151 -1.04 -5.45 9.71
N TYR A 152 -0.59 -5.25 10.94
CA TYR A 152 -1.21 -4.42 11.96
C TYR A 152 -0.34 -3.19 12.17
N VAL A 153 -0.92 -2.01 11.95
CA VAL A 153 -0.22 -0.73 12.08
C VAL A 153 -0.86 0.10 13.17
N GLY A 154 -0.05 0.53 14.13
CA GLY A 154 -0.45 1.46 15.18
C GLY A 154 -0.21 2.90 14.74
N PHE A 155 -1.25 3.74 14.82
CA PHE A 155 -1.20 5.18 14.56
C PHE A 155 -1.31 5.92 15.90
N GLU A 156 -0.22 6.56 16.33
CA GLU A 156 -0.15 7.21 17.65
C GLU A 156 -1.10 8.39 17.74
N ARG A 157 -1.10 9.25 16.73
CA ARG A 157 -1.89 10.49 16.71
C ARG A 157 -3.39 10.29 16.88
N VAL A 158 -3.93 9.19 16.38
CA VAL A 158 -5.37 8.87 16.43
C VAL A 158 -5.69 7.72 17.38
N HIS A 159 -4.66 7.17 18.07
CA HIS A 159 -4.79 6.05 19.02
C HIS A 159 -5.53 4.85 18.42
N GLN A 160 -5.20 4.50 17.18
CA GLN A 160 -5.88 3.48 16.41
C GLN A 160 -4.92 2.42 15.91
N ILE A 161 -5.35 1.16 15.93
CA ILE A 161 -4.71 0.06 15.21
C ILE A 161 -5.52 -0.23 13.95
N VAL A 162 -4.83 -0.35 12.83
CA VAL A 162 -5.43 -0.63 11.52
C VAL A 162 -4.82 -1.92 10.96
N LYS A 163 -5.65 -2.83 10.49
CA LYS A 163 -5.22 -4.07 9.83
C LYS A 163 -5.25 -3.93 8.31
N PHE A 164 -4.32 -4.61 7.64
CA PHE A 164 -4.15 -4.63 6.19
C PHE A 164 -3.91 -6.07 5.73
N ASP A 165 -4.61 -6.55 4.72
CA ASP A 165 -4.32 -7.84 4.07
C ASP A 165 -3.08 -7.69 3.17
N PHE A 166 -1.91 -7.71 3.80
CA PHE A 166 -0.65 -7.42 3.14
C PHE A 166 -0.18 -8.57 2.23
N ALA A 167 -0.53 -9.80 2.57
CA ALA A 167 -0.19 -10.96 1.73
C ALA A 167 -0.91 -10.93 0.38
N ARG A 168 -2.15 -10.44 0.36
CA ARG A 168 -2.95 -10.34 -0.86
C ARG A 168 -2.59 -9.12 -1.69
N ASP A 169 -2.54 -7.96 -1.06
CA ASP A 169 -2.52 -6.67 -1.75
C ASP A 169 -1.19 -5.91 -1.62
N GLY A 170 -0.25 -6.39 -0.77
CA GLY A 170 1.03 -5.74 -0.53
C GLY A 170 0.85 -4.29 -0.07
N VAL A 171 1.64 -3.39 -0.65
CA VAL A 171 1.59 -1.95 -0.34
C VAL A 171 0.31 -1.25 -0.82
N TYR A 172 -0.55 -1.94 -1.59
CA TYR A 172 -1.86 -1.45 -2.01
C TYR A 172 -3.01 -1.89 -1.07
N ALA A 173 -2.69 -2.62 -0.01
CA ALA A 173 -3.66 -3.08 0.96
C ALA A 173 -4.43 -1.89 1.56
N ARG A 174 -5.74 -2.07 1.70
CA ARG A 174 -6.63 -1.06 2.30
C ARG A 174 -6.82 -1.36 3.77
N GLY A 175 -6.62 -0.34 4.59
CA GLY A 175 -6.69 -0.47 6.03
C GLY A 175 -8.11 -0.48 6.57
N GLU A 176 -8.39 -1.41 7.49
CA GLU A 176 -9.61 -1.48 8.27
C GLU A 176 -9.26 -1.25 9.75
N PRO A 177 -9.80 -0.21 10.39
CA PRO A 177 -9.60 0.00 11.82
C PRO A 177 -10.11 -1.17 12.64
N ILE A 178 -9.37 -1.54 13.69
CA ILE A 178 -9.82 -2.53 14.68
C ILE A 178 -10.63 -1.78 15.74
N PRO A 179 -11.82 -2.28 16.10
CA PRO A 179 -12.68 -1.66 17.11
C PRO A 179 -12.03 -1.56 18.47
#